data_88f24f3984705eadf24bccc2656f036f
#
_entry.id   88f24f3984705eadf24bccc2656f036f
#
_cell.length_a   1.000
_cell.length_b   1.000
_cell.length_c   1.000
_cell.angle_alpha   90.00
_cell.angle_beta   90.00
_cell.angle_gamma   90.00
#
_symmetry.space_group_name_H-M   'P 1'
#
loop_
_entity.id
_entity.type
_entity.pdbx_description
1 polymer ?
#
loop_
_entity_poly.entity_id
_entity_poly.type
_entity_poly.pdbx_seq_one_letter_code
_entity_poly.pdbx_strand_id
1 'polypeptide(L)'
;CAITIGGIAGYDPQDPSTHNVPVPNYQAALTGDIKGLKVGVVKELLDPMELDLDPKIRQAVLTAIEVLAELGADVRQVSMPLAEKTGYITRAITHVDRVSLRPEYLRERAEDYHYNTRVHFTTANLIPAQVYYKAQKLRTMVRQQVLDLLEEVDVLIQPTSGAPANVINLDQKVDSQEHARKALS
;
A
#
# COMPACT_ATOMS: atom_id res chain seq x y z
N CYS A 1 10.20 -10.45 10.48
CA CYS A 1 10.42 -10.07 9.07
C CYS A 1 11.69 -10.71 8.51
N ALA A 2 12.92 -10.45 9.05
CA ALA A 2 14.20 -10.92 8.47
C ALA A 2 14.27 -12.45 8.32
N ILE A 3 13.84 -13.22 9.33
CA ILE A 3 13.78 -14.68 9.28
C ILE A 3 12.83 -15.15 8.18
N THR A 4 11.63 -14.58 8.14
CA THR A 4 10.59 -14.96 7.15
C THR A 4 11.07 -14.67 5.72
N ILE A 5 11.57 -13.44 5.48
CA ILE A 5 12.10 -13.06 4.17
C ILE A 5 13.27 -13.97 3.76
N GLY A 6 14.19 -14.28 4.68
CA GLY A 6 15.30 -15.19 4.38
C GLY A 6 14.87 -16.61 3.98
N GLY A 7 13.68 -17.04 4.45
CA GLY A 7 13.13 -18.35 4.11
C GLY A 7 12.32 -18.40 2.81
N ILE A 8 11.74 -17.26 2.38
CA ILE A 8 10.87 -17.24 1.19
C ILE A 8 11.49 -16.51 -0.01
N ALA A 9 12.55 -15.72 0.18
CA ALA A 9 13.23 -15.05 -0.92
C ALA A 9 14.08 -16.06 -1.73
N GLY A 10 14.07 -15.92 -3.05
CA GLY A 10 14.88 -16.76 -3.92
C GLY A 10 14.39 -16.72 -5.35
N TYR A 11 15.12 -17.40 -6.21
CA TYR A 11 14.76 -17.57 -7.62
C TYR A 11 13.84 -18.77 -7.81
N ASP A 12 12.73 -18.56 -8.47
CA ASP A 12 11.84 -19.62 -8.93
C ASP A 12 11.81 -19.61 -10.47
N PRO A 13 12.31 -20.67 -11.13
CA PRO A 13 12.31 -20.74 -12.59
C PRO A 13 10.90 -20.81 -13.20
N GLN A 14 9.87 -21.10 -12.40
CA GLN A 14 8.47 -21.11 -12.85
C GLN A 14 7.79 -19.74 -12.71
N ASP A 15 8.40 -18.79 -11.99
CA ASP A 15 7.91 -17.44 -11.86
C ASP A 15 8.81 -16.45 -12.60
N PRO A 16 8.38 -15.92 -13.76
CA PRO A 16 9.18 -15.00 -14.56
C PRO A 16 9.40 -13.63 -13.89
N SER A 17 8.73 -13.35 -12.77
CA SER A 17 8.93 -12.12 -11.99
C SER A 17 10.09 -12.20 -11.02
N THR A 18 10.64 -13.39 -10.76
CA THR A 18 11.79 -13.59 -9.88
C THR A 18 13.11 -13.46 -10.65
N HIS A 19 14.16 -13.04 -9.95
CA HIS A 19 15.48 -12.86 -10.52
C HIS A 19 16.50 -13.79 -9.86
N ASN A 20 17.38 -14.40 -10.66
CA ASN A 20 18.46 -15.25 -10.15
C ASN A 20 19.60 -14.38 -9.58
N VAL A 21 19.36 -13.87 -8.37
CA VAL A 21 20.33 -13.07 -7.60
C VAL A 21 20.55 -13.71 -6.23
N PRO A 22 21.75 -13.57 -5.63
CA PRO A 22 21.99 -14.06 -4.27
C PRO A 22 21.03 -13.44 -3.26
N VAL A 23 20.47 -14.28 -2.38
CA VAL A 23 19.63 -13.81 -1.27
C VAL A 23 20.55 -13.31 -0.14
N PRO A 24 20.44 -12.06 0.28
CA PRO A 24 21.23 -11.52 1.37
C PRO A 24 20.90 -12.21 2.71
N ASN A 25 21.88 -12.23 3.63
CA ASN A 25 21.61 -12.64 5.00
C ASN A 25 20.92 -11.49 5.76
N TYR A 26 19.60 -11.42 5.70
CA TYR A 26 18.79 -10.37 6.34
C TYR A 26 18.94 -10.34 7.85
N GLN A 27 19.21 -11.50 8.50
CA GLN A 27 19.39 -11.54 9.96
C GLN A 27 20.74 -10.92 10.39
N ALA A 28 21.81 -11.15 9.62
CA ALA A 28 23.10 -10.54 9.87
C ALA A 28 23.11 -9.01 9.70
N ALA A 29 22.17 -8.47 8.89
CA ALA A 29 22.02 -7.03 8.72
C ALA A 29 21.31 -6.33 9.89
N LEU A 30 20.73 -7.07 10.84
CA LEU A 30 20.08 -6.51 12.04
C LEU A 30 21.13 -6.20 13.12
N THR A 31 21.84 -5.10 12.96
CA THR A 31 22.89 -4.68 13.91
C THR A 31 22.33 -4.06 15.18
N GLY A 32 21.08 -3.59 15.16
CA GLY A 32 20.47 -2.80 16.24
C GLY A 32 20.94 -1.34 16.28
N ASP A 33 21.84 -0.93 15.40
CA ASP A 33 22.33 0.44 15.28
C ASP A 33 21.73 1.10 14.04
N ILE A 34 21.03 2.23 14.24
CA ILE A 34 20.43 3.05 13.17
C ILE A 34 20.99 4.48 13.18
N LYS A 35 22.11 4.70 13.88
CA LYS A 35 22.71 6.02 13.98
C LYS A 35 23.13 6.53 12.59
N GLY A 36 22.62 7.72 12.24
CA GLY A 36 22.86 8.36 10.95
C GLY A 36 22.01 7.82 9.79
N LEU A 37 21.10 6.85 10.03
CA LEU A 37 20.11 6.42 9.05
C LEU A 37 19.24 7.63 8.67
N LYS A 38 19.18 7.97 7.39
CA LYS A 38 18.38 9.09 6.90
C LYS A 38 16.94 8.63 6.68
N VAL A 39 16.03 9.20 7.49
CA VAL A 39 14.59 8.85 7.47
C VAL A 39 13.78 10.01 6.92
N GLY A 40 13.11 9.82 5.79
CA GLY A 40 12.19 10.78 5.20
C GLY A 40 10.77 10.58 5.69
N VAL A 41 10.18 11.60 6.31
CA VAL A 41 8.76 11.61 6.72
C VAL A 41 7.94 12.27 5.63
N VAL A 42 7.05 11.51 4.98
CA VAL A 42 6.19 12.03 3.92
C VAL A 42 5.09 12.90 4.51
N LYS A 43 5.26 14.23 4.42
CA LYS A 43 4.37 15.20 5.07
C LYS A 43 2.92 15.11 4.60
N GLU A 44 2.68 14.86 3.31
CA GLU A 44 1.34 14.78 2.72
C GLU A 44 0.54 13.58 3.23
N LEU A 45 1.19 12.56 3.80
CA LEU A 45 0.51 11.41 4.40
C LEU A 45 0.40 11.50 5.93
N LEU A 46 1.17 12.40 6.55
CA LEU A 46 1.09 12.65 7.99
C LEU A 46 0.11 13.78 8.33
N ASP A 47 0.02 14.78 7.44
CA ASP A 47 -0.92 15.90 7.51
C ASP A 47 -1.68 16.03 6.16
N PRO A 48 -2.52 15.03 5.82
CA PRO A 48 -3.19 14.98 4.53
C PRO A 48 -4.24 16.10 4.41
N MET A 49 -4.39 16.63 3.18
CA MET A 49 -5.40 17.63 2.86
C MET A 49 -6.71 17.00 2.36
N GLU A 50 -6.64 15.82 1.75
CA GLU A 50 -7.77 15.17 1.08
C GLU A 50 -8.17 13.83 1.72
N LEU A 51 -7.30 13.25 2.52
CA LEU A 51 -7.52 11.97 3.17
C LEU A 51 -7.76 12.17 4.67
N ASP A 52 -8.68 11.40 5.22
CA ASP A 52 -8.83 11.35 6.67
C ASP A 52 -7.74 10.47 7.29
N LEU A 53 -7.01 11.03 8.25
CA LEU A 53 -6.07 10.30 9.08
C LEU A 53 -6.55 10.33 10.53
N ASP A 54 -6.86 9.15 11.08
CA ASP A 54 -7.26 9.02 12.47
C ASP A 54 -6.19 9.63 13.41
N PRO A 55 -6.57 10.52 14.33
CA PRO A 55 -5.61 11.17 15.24
C PRO A 55 -4.77 10.19 16.06
N LYS A 56 -5.28 8.99 16.38
CA LYS A 56 -4.53 7.96 17.10
C LYS A 56 -3.44 7.33 16.22
N ILE A 57 -3.75 7.11 14.93
CA ILE A 57 -2.76 6.63 13.96
C ILE A 57 -1.67 7.67 13.77
N ARG A 58 -2.07 8.94 13.55
CA ARG A 58 -1.13 10.05 13.44
C ARG A 58 -0.20 10.13 14.66
N GLN A 59 -0.75 10.07 15.87
CA GLN A 59 0.04 10.14 17.09
C GLN A 59 0.99 8.95 17.23
N ALA A 60 0.55 7.74 16.89
CA ALA A 60 1.40 6.55 16.93
C ALA A 60 2.61 6.67 15.96
N VAL A 61 2.38 7.23 14.75
CA VAL A 61 3.46 7.45 13.79
C VAL A 61 4.42 8.54 14.29
N LEU A 62 3.91 9.64 14.88
CA LEU A 62 4.76 10.68 15.47
C LEU A 62 5.65 10.12 16.59
N THR A 63 5.07 9.31 17.48
CA THR A 63 5.83 8.66 18.55
C THR A 63 6.92 7.71 17.98
N ALA A 64 6.61 6.97 16.91
CA ALA A 64 7.61 6.13 16.24
C ALA A 64 8.74 6.96 15.62
N ILE A 65 8.42 8.13 15.05
CA ILE A 65 9.40 9.07 14.49
C ILE A 65 10.32 9.61 15.60
N GLU A 66 9.75 9.99 16.75
CA GLU A 66 10.52 10.44 17.93
C GLU A 66 11.50 9.36 18.39
N VAL A 67 11.05 8.11 18.51
CA VAL A 67 11.92 6.98 18.90
C VAL A 67 13.06 6.77 17.89
N LEU A 68 12.80 6.89 16.59
CA LEU A 68 13.86 6.77 15.59
C LEU A 68 14.91 7.88 15.74
N ALA A 69 14.48 9.12 16.01
CA ALA A 69 15.38 10.24 16.28
C ALA A 69 16.20 10.03 17.56
N GLU A 70 15.59 9.55 18.64
CA GLU A 70 16.26 9.23 19.90
C GLU A 70 17.31 8.13 19.73
N LEU A 71 17.07 7.17 18.83
CA LEU A 71 18.02 6.12 18.47
C LEU A 71 19.13 6.60 17.52
N GLY A 72 19.13 7.88 17.15
CA GLY A 72 20.20 8.54 16.39
C GLY A 72 20.00 8.56 14.87
N ALA A 73 18.80 8.28 14.37
CA ALA A 73 18.47 8.48 12.96
C ALA A 73 18.39 9.97 12.62
N ASP A 74 18.80 10.33 11.39
CA ASP A 74 18.63 11.66 10.80
C ASP A 74 17.22 11.75 10.19
N VAL A 75 16.27 12.27 10.97
CA VAL A 75 14.86 12.34 10.56
C VAL A 75 14.55 13.72 9.98
N ARG A 76 13.95 13.73 8.78
CA ARG A 76 13.53 14.97 8.11
C ARG A 76 12.21 14.81 7.37
N GLN A 77 11.48 15.91 7.25
CA GLN A 77 10.29 15.94 6.40
C GLN A 77 10.67 15.97 4.94
N VAL A 78 9.96 15.20 4.12
CA VAL A 78 10.08 15.18 2.66
C VAL A 78 8.71 15.41 2.03
N SER A 79 8.70 15.89 0.78
CA SER A 79 7.46 16.17 0.06
C SER A 79 7.27 15.19 -1.10
N MET A 80 6.12 14.54 -1.15
CA MET A 80 5.67 13.71 -2.25
C MET A 80 4.27 14.16 -2.69
N PRO A 81 4.13 15.17 -3.56
CA PRO A 81 2.85 15.79 -3.89
C PRO A 81 1.75 14.84 -4.40
N LEU A 82 2.13 13.69 -4.96
CA LEU A 82 1.19 12.68 -5.40
C LEU A 82 0.87 11.62 -4.34
N ALA A 83 1.38 11.74 -3.12
CA ALA A 83 1.21 10.74 -2.06
C ALA A 83 -0.26 10.41 -1.78
N GLU A 84 -1.10 11.42 -1.58
CA GLU A 84 -2.52 11.24 -1.31
C GLU A 84 -3.30 10.61 -2.47
N LYS A 85 -2.78 10.68 -3.69
CA LYS A 85 -3.41 10.08 -4.88
C LYS A 85 -3.07 8.61 -5.08
N THR A 86 -2.07 8.08 -4.36
CA THR A 86 -1.58 6.70 -4.56
C THR A 86 -2.66 5.65 -4.34
N GLY A 87 -3.55 5.84 -3.36
CA GLY A 87 -4.68 4.95 -3.11
C GLY A 87 -5.63 4.83 -4.30
N TYR A 88 -5.99 5.95 -4.92
CA TYR A 88 -6.87 5.97 -6.11
C TYR A 88 -6.17 5.36 -7.33
N ILE A 89 -4.89 5.67 -7.54
CA ILE A 89 -4.07 5.11 -8.62
C ILE A 89 -3.98 3.59 -8.49
N THR A 90 -3.62 3.11 -7.31
CA THR A 90 -3.50 1.68 -7.02
C THR A 90 -4.82 0.96 -7.21
N ARG A 91 -5.92 1.53 -6.69
CA ARG A 91 -7.26 0.94 -6.79
C ARG A 91 -7.70 0.82 -8.26
N ALA A 92 -7.49 1.87 -9.07
CA ALA A 92 -7.82 1.84 -10.49
C ALA A 92 -7.04 0.77 -11.28
N ILE A 93 -5.79 0.50 -10.92
CA ILE A 93 -4.96 -0.52 -11.57
C ILE A 93 -5.33 -1.92 -11.07
N THR A 94 -5.25 -2.13 -9.75
CA THR A 94 -5.39 -3.47 -9.18
C THR A 94 -6.79 -4.06 -9.33
N HIS A 95 -7.83 -3.22 -9.35
CA HIS A 95 -9.19 -3.71 -9.57
C HIS A 95 -9.37 -4.23 -10.98
N VAL A 96 -8.88 -3.49 -12.00
CA VAL A 96 -8.95 -3.92 -13.39
C VAL A 96 -8.09 -5.17 -13.62
N ASP A 97 -6.87 -5.18 -13.10
CA ASP A 97 -5.97 -6.35 -13.23
C ASP A 97 -6.61 -7.62 -12.66
N ARG A 98 -7.20 -7.53 -11.45
CA ARG A 98 -7.82 -8.69 -10.79
C ARG A 98 -8.98 -9.29 -11.59
N VAL A 99 -9.85 -8.47 -12.16
CA VAL A 99 -11.00 -8.99 -12.95
C VAL A 99 -10.58 -9.48 -14.33
N SER A 100 -9.46 -8.98 -14.85
CA SER A 100 -8.92 -9.39 -16.14
C SER A 100 -8.26 -10.77 -16.10
N LEU A 101 -7.80 -11.22 -14.92
CA LEU A 101 -7.09 -12.50 -14.79
C LEU A 101 -8.01 -13.72 -14.98
N ARG A 102 -9.24 -13.66 -14.46
CA ARG A 102 -10.19 -14.79 -14.47
C ARG A 102 -11.62 -14.30 -14.58
N PRO A 103 -12.01 -13.68 -15.70
CA PRO A 103 -13.33 -13.11 -15.89
C PRO A 103 -14.46 -14.16 -15.86
N GLU A 104 -14.15 -15.42 -16.21
CA GLU A 104 -15.07 -16.55 -16.17
C GLU A 104 -15.52 -16.85 -14.74
N TYR A 105 -14.65 -16.75 -13.73
CA TYR A 105 -15.01 -17.04 -12.35
C TYR A 105 -16.07 -16.09 -11.80
N LEU A 106 -15.99 -14.82 -12.18
CA LEU A 106 -16.99 -13.86 -11.76
C LEU A 106 -18.36 -14.12 -12.42
N ARG A 107 -18.39 -14.66 -13.63
CA ARG A 107 -19.63 -15.00 -14.34
C ARG A 107 -20.27 -16.29 -13.87
N GLU A 108 -19.46 -17.31 -13.60
CA GLU A 108 -19.90 -18.67 -13.36
C GLU A 108 -19.96 -19.03 -11.85
N ARG A 109 -19.15 -18.37 -11.03
CA ARG A 109 -18.91 -18.68 -9.63
C ARG A 109 -18.92 -17.44 -8.73
N ALA A 110 -19.73 -16.43 -9.07
CA ALA A 110 -19.81 -15.19 -8.30
C ALA A 110 -20.17 -15.41 -6.81
N GLU A 111 -20.96 -16.44 -6.53
CA GLU A 111 -21.43 -16.75 -5.17
C GLU A 111 -20.34 -17.37 -4.29
N ASP A 112 -19.28 -17.93 -4.88
CA ASP A 112 -18.13 -18.47 -4.14
C ASP A 112 -17.24 -17.35 -3.56
N TYR A 113 -17.38 -16.13 -4.07
CA TYR A 113 -16.66 -14.99 -3.51
C TYR A 113 -17.38 -14.41 -2.30
N HIS A 114 -16.57 -14.10 -1.28
CA HIS A 114 -17.06 -13.26 -0.19
C HIS A 114 -17.67 -11.96 -0.77
N TYR A 115 -18.76 -11.55 -0.20
CA TYR A 115 -19.58 -10.45 -0.68
C TYR A 115 -18.79 -9.17 -1.00
N ASN A 116 -17.86 -8.71 -0.15
CA ASN A 116 -17.03 -7.55 -0.43
C ASN A 116 -16.18 -7.74 -1.69
N THR A 117 -15.56 -8.91 -1.85
CA THR A 117 -14.77 -9.25 -3.03
C THR A 117 -15.62 -9.23 -4.30
N ARG A 118 -16.84 -9.78 -4.23
CA ARG A 118 -17.80 -9.79 -5.34
C ARG A 118 -18.19 -8.36 -5.76
N VAL A 119 -18.52 -7.49 -4.79
CA VAL A 119 -18.83 -6.08 -5.08
C VAL A 119 -17.65 -5.38 -5.74
N HIS A 120 -16.44 -5.54 -5.21
CA HIS A 120 -15.24 -4.93 -5.81
C HIS A 120 -14.98 -5.43 -7.23
N PHE A 121 -15.13 -6.71 -7.50
CA PHE A 121 -14.93 -7.27 -8.84
C PHE A 121 -16.02 -6.83 -9.82
N THR A 122 -17.28 -6.77 -9.36
CA THR A 122 -18.37 -6.29 -10.22
C THR A 122 -18.19 -4.83 -10.61
N THR A 123 -17.83 -3.98 -9.65
CA THR A 123 -17.60 -2.55 -9.90
C THR A 123 -16.34 -2.30 -10.73
N ALA A 124 -15.31 -3.13 -10.60
CA ALA A 124 -14.08 -3.03 -11.37
C ALA A 124 -14.31 -3.17 -12.89
N ASN A 125 -15.30 -3.97 -13.30
CA ASN A 125 -15.69 -4.10 -14.73
C ASN A 125 -16.28 -2.81 -15.32
N LEU A 126 -16.66 -1.84 -14.49
CA LEU A 126 -17.21 -0.56 -14.91
C LEU A 126 -16.12 0.51 -15.09
N ILE A 127 -14.87 0.21 -14.77
CA ILE A 127 -13.75 1.17 -14.88
C ILE A 127 -13.38 1.30 -16.37
N PRO A 128 -13.52 2.50 -16.97
CA PRO A 128 -13.16 2.71 -18.36
C PRO A 128 -11.65 2.55 -18.59
N ALA A 129 -11.27 2.04 -19.76
CA ALA A 129 -9.86 1.86 -20.14
C ALA A 129 -9.03 3.16 -20.01
N GLN A 130 -9.64 4.32 -20.30
CA GLN A 130 -8.98 5.62 -20.14
C GLN A 130 -8.55 5.91 -18.71
N VAL A 131 -9.34 5.49 -17.72
CA VAL A 131 -9.01 5.64 -16.30
C VAL A 131 -7.81 4.75 -15.94
N TYR A 132 -7.82 3.50 -16.41
CA TYR A 132 -6.71 2.57 -16.22
C TYR A 132 -5.40 3.12 -16.81
N TYR A 133 -5.42 3.56 -18.08
CA TYR A 133 -4.24 4.14 -18.72
C TYR A 133 -3.75 5.41 -18.04
N LYS A 134 -4.66 6.27 -17.57
CA LYS A 134 -4.29 7.45 -16.80
C LYS A 134 -3.62 7.07 -15.47
N ALA A 135 -4.16 6.06 -14.78
CA ALA A 135 -3.58 5.55 -13.55
C ALA A 135 -2.17 4.97 -13.76
N GLN A 136 -1.92 4.24 -14.86
CA GLN A 136 -0.58 3.73 -15.19
C GLN A 136 0.43 4.89 -15.43
N LYS A 137 0.03 5.96 -16.10
CA LYS A 137 0.89 7.15 -16.27
C LYS A 137 1.18 7.82 -14.93
N LEU A 138 0.17 8.00 -14.08
CA LEU A 138 0.34 8.57 -12.74
C LEU A 138 1.22 7.69 -11.85
N ARG A 139 1.09 6.37 -11.93
CA ARG A 139 1.98 5.42 -11.24
C ARG A 139 3.46 5.66 -11.59
N THR A 140 3.76 5.93 -12.86
CA THR A 140 5.14 6.24 -13.28
C THR A 140 5.64 7.53 -12.62
N MET A 141 4.78 8.55 -12.51
CA MET A 141 5.14 9.81 -11.84
C MET A 141 5.35 9.60 -10.32
N VAL A 142 4.47 8.84 -9.66
CA VAL A 142 4.64 8.47 -8.25
C VAL A 142 5.95 7.72 -8.04
N ARG A 143 6.24 6.73 -8.90
CA ARG A 143 7.50 5.99 -8.84
C ARG A 143 8.71 6.92 -8.93
N GLN A 144 8.67 7.91 -9.84
CA GLN A 144 9.78 8.86 -9.98
C GLN A 144 9.94 9.70 -8.71
N GLN A 145 8.84 10.23 -8.14
CA GLN A 145 8.93 10.97 -6.87
C GLN A 145 9.55 10.15 -5.74
N VAL A 146 9.20 8.86 -5.63
CA VAL A 146 9.80 7.97 -4.63
C VAL A 146 11.29 7.77 -4.89
N LEU A 147 11.70 7.56 -6.14
CA LEU A 147 13.11 7.36 -6.50
C LEU A 147 13.94 8.62 -6.21
N ASP A 148 13.42 9.81 -6.57
CA ASP A 148 14.08 11.08 -6.31
C ASP A 148 14.29 11.29 -4.80
N LEU A 149 13.29 10.94 -3.97
CA LEU A 149 13.40 11.00 -2.51
C LEU A 149 14.43 10.00 -1.97
N LEU A 150 14.50 8.80 -2.52
CA LEU A 150 15.46 7.77 -2.09
C LEU A 150 16.91 8.07 -2.50
N GLU A 151 17.16 9.09 -3.33
CA GLU A 151 18.50 9.65 -3.52
C GLU A 151 18.95 10.51 -2.33
N GLU A 152 17.99 11.06 -1.57
CA GLU A 152 18.24 11.94 -0.43
C GLU A 152 18.15 11.23 0.92
N VAL A 153 17.31 10.19 1.05
CA VAL A 153 17.06 9.44 2.27
C VAL A 153 17.19 7.93 2.04
N ASP A 154 17.52 7.20 3.10
CA ASP A 154 17.69 5.76 3.03
C ASP A 154 16.34 5.02 3.11
N VAL A 155 15.38 5.58 3.87
CA VAL A 155 14.03 5.01 4.06
C VAL A 155 12.98 6.12 4.14
N LEU A 156 11.75 5.77 3.78
CA LEU A 156 10.57 6.62 3.96
C LEU A 156 9.67 6.04 5.06
N ILE A 157 9.14 6.90 5.93
CA ILE A 157 8.15 6.54 6.95
C ILE A 157 6.82 7.23 6.69
N GLN A 158 5.73 6.47 6.83
CA GLN A 158 4.37 6.94 6.61
C GLN A 158 3.38 6.06 7.36
N PRO A 159 2.13 6.53 7.62
CA PRO A 159 1.06 5.68 8.09
C PRO A 159 0.76 4.54 7.11
N THR A 160 0.59 3.32 7.60
CA THR A 160 0.20 2.16 6.78
C THR A 160 -1.27 2.23 6.36
N SER A 161 -2.12 2.82 7.23
CA SER A 161 -3.55 3.00 7.02
C SER A 161 -3.98 4.33 7.63
N GLY A 162 -5.01 4.96 7.04
CA GLY A 162 -5.62 6.16 7.59
C GLY A 162 -6.54 5.91 8.79
N ALA A 163 -6.96 4.66 9.00
CA ALA A 163 -7.88 4.27 10.06
C ALA A 163 -7.43 2.98 10.76
N PRO A 164 -7.83 2.77 12.03
CA PRO A 164 -7.65 1.50 12.72
C PRO A 164 -8.48 0.39 12.07
N ALA A 165 -8.26 -0.86 12.49
CA ALA A 165 -9.03 -2.00 12.00
C ALA A 165 -10.53 -1.80 12.24
N ASN A 166 -11.32 -2.03 11.21
CA ASN A 166 -12.77 -1.96 11.29
C ASN A 166 -13.35 -3.09 12.17
N VAL A 167 -14.47 -2.81 12.81
CA VAL A 167 -15.24 -3.85 13.50
C VAL A 167 -15.75 -4.84 12.46
N ILE A 168 -15.54 -6.15 12.72
CA ILE A 168 -16.04 -7.19 11.84
C ILE A 168 -17.57 -7.20 11.95
N ASN A 169 -18.24 -6.88 10.84
CA ASN A 169 -19.68 -6.99 10.74
C ASN A 169 -20.03 -8.41 10.25
N LEU A 170 -20.70 -9.17 11.09
CA LEU A 170 -21.12 -10.54 10.77
C LEU A 170 -22.37 -10.59 9.88
N ASP A 171 -23.15 -9.52 9.83
CA ASP A 171 -24.34 -9.39 8.97
C ASP A 171 -24.02 -8.58 7.72
N GLN A 172 -23.47 -9.26 6.71
CA GLN A 172 -22.92 -8.63 5.51
C GLN A 172 -23.90 -8.71 4.32
N LYS A 173 -25.09 -8.13 4.48
CA LYS A 173 -26.03 -7.98 3.36
C LYS A 173 -25.92 -6.57 2.76
N VAL A 174 -25.84 -6.48 1.43
CA VAL A 174 -26.00 -5.21 0.72
C VAL A 174 -27.44 -5.07 0.30
N ASP A 175 -28.29 -4.72 1.24
CA ASP A 175 -29.71 -4.49 1.02
C ASP A 175 -30.08 -3.00 1.02
N SER A 176 -29.09 -2.10 1.22
CA SER A 176 -29.28 -0.65 1.26
C SER A 176 -28.10 0.12 0.65
N GLN A 177 -28.34 1.38 0.27
CA GLN A 177 -27.26 2.27 -0.18
C GLN A 177 -26.21 2.50 0.90
N GLU A 178 -26.60 2.49 2.17
CA GLU A 178 -25.69 2.64 3.29
C GLU A 178 -24.74 1.45 3.40
N HIS A 179 -25.28 0.22 3.29
CA HIS A 179 -24.49 -1.00 3.28
C HIS A 179 -23.55 -1.05 2.06
N ALA A 180 -24.01 -0.60 0.89
CA ALA A 180 -23.16 -0.50 -0.30
C ALA A 180 -21.99 0.48 -0.10
N ARG A 181 -22.22 1.64 0.53
CA ARG A 181 -21.15 2.61 0.83
C ARG A 181 -20.12 2.05 1.80
N LYS A 182 -20.57 1.39 2.87
CA LYS A 182 -19.68 0.74 3.87
C LYS A 182 -18.87 -0.41 3.26
N ALA A 183 -19.37 -1.06 2.24
CA ALA A 183 -18.68 -2.13 1.54
C ALA A 183 -17.58 -1.62 0.59
N LEU A 184 -17.70 -0.39 0.11
CA LEU A 184 -16.78 0.23 -0.85
C LEU A 184 -15.72 1.13 -0.20
N SER A 185 -15.86 1.42 1.09
CA SER A 185 -14.88 2.17 1.88
C SER A 185 -13.78 1.23 2.42
#